data_d3653ee7adaed4c188c21eb947354814
#
_entry.id   d3653ee7adaed4c188c21eb947354814
#
_cell.length_a   1.000
_cell.length_b   1.000
_cell.length_c   1.000
_cell.angle_alpha   90.00
_cell.angle_beta   90.00
_cell.angle_gamma   90.00
#
_symmetry.space_group_name_H-M   'P 1'
#
loop_
_entity.id
_entity.type
_entity.pdbx_description
1 polymer ?
#
loop_
_entity_poly.entity_id
_entity_poly.type
_entity_poly.pdbx_seq_one_letter_code
_entity_poly.pdbx_strand_id
1 'polypeptide(L)'
;MQEISFDPQILSLPADIDEDSSIVSFLSGKNSVQKNYSIHVEEGKELERTIVDFSSSSFSTEINIDLEKDSSVKVSLGSLLSGKEEKIYKINVTHHGKASSSLVKRMGINSGSGHLSFLGASTIVNGAKGSSTRQEGRITNLSKEAKSEVSPSLLIKENDVKASHGATVGAYDPKQLFYIRSRGLSLEEAKKLITFGYFEPILVALKDEKHIEEAKKRLGEVTL
;
A
#
# COMPACT_ATOMS: atom_id res chain seq x y z
N MET A 1 -15.21 -10.74 10.32
CA MET A 1 -14.79 -11.97 9.54
C MET A 1 -13.39 -11.75 8.98
N GLN A 2 -12.51 -12.72 8.98
CA GLN A 2 -11.18 -12.59 8.38
C GLN A 2 -11.18 -13.38 7.08
N GLU A 3 -11.20 -12.69 5.94
CA GLU A 3 -11.08 -13.33 4.64
C GLU A 3 -9.64 -13.20 4.14
N ILE A 4 -8.95 -14.31 3.95
CA ILE A 4 -7.62 -14.37 3.37
C ILE A 4 -7.77 -14.98 1.97
N SER A 5 -7.64 -14.16 0.94
CA SER A 5 -7.66 -14.64 -0.45
C SER A 5 -6.24 -14.67 -1.01
N PHE A 6 -5.78 -15.85 -1.38
CA PHE A 6 -4.48 -16.07 -2.02
C PHE A 6 -4.62 -16.33 -3.54
N ASP A 7 -5.81 -16.12 -4.10
CA ASP A 7 -6.02 -16.27 -5.52
C ASP A 7 -5.39 -15.09 -6.28
N PRO A 8 -4.38 -15.33 -7.14
CA PRO A 8 -3.73 -14.29 -7.92
C PRO A 8 -4.65 -13.60 -8.94
N GLN A 9 -5.85 -14.12 -9.17
CA GLN A 9 -6.80 -13.61 -10.15
C GLN A 9 -7.90 -12.73 -9.53
N ILE A 10 -8.07 -12.74 -8.20
CA ILE A 10 -9.22 -12.14 -7.56
C ILE A 10 -8.79 -11.17 -6.46
N LEU A 11 -8.76 -9.89 -6.79
CA LEU A 11 -9.05 -8.85 -5.81
C LEU A 11 -10.57 -8.80 -5.67
N SER A 12 -11.20 -9.83 -5.11
CA SER A 12 -12.61 -9.73 -4.75
C SER A 12 -12.72 -8.95 -3.45
N LEU A 13 -13.53 -7.92 -3.46
CA LEU A 13 -13.81 -7.12 -2.28
C LEU A 13 -15.34 -7.09 -2.13
N PRO A 14 -15.88 -7.27 -0.92
CA PRO A 14 -17.28 -7.00 -0.66
C PRO A 14 -17.57 -5.52 -0.98
N ALA A 15 -18.76 -5.24 -1.48
CA ALA A 15 -19.17 -3.86 -1.76
C ALA A 15 -19.46 -3.10 -0.46
N ASP A 16 -19.99 -3.79 0.54
CA ASP A 16 -20.38 -3.22 1.83
C ASP A 16 -19.63 -3.92 2.97
N ILE A 17 -19.16 -3.14 3.92
CA ILE A 17 -18.53 -3.58 5.16
C ILE A 17 -19.49 -3.24 6.31
N ASP A 18 -20.33 -4.21 6.66
CA ASP A 18 -21.35 -4.15 7.72
C ASP A 18 -20.89 -4.79 9.04
N GLU A 19 -19.70 -5.40 9.05
CA GLU A 19 -19.01 -5.91 10.25
C GLU A 19 -17.50 -5.59 10.16
N ASP A 20 -16.81 -5.57 11.31
CA ASP A 20 -15.37 -5.35 11.35
C ASP A 20 -14.64 -6.42 10.54
N SER A 21 -13.86 -6.00 9.55
CA SER A 21 -13.30 -6.89 8.54
C SER A 21 -11.81 -6.69 8.34
N SER A 22 -11.08 -7.80 8.17
CA SER A 22 -9.67 -7.80 7.78
C SER A 22 -9.50 -8.65 6.52
N ILE A 23 -9.16 -8.01 5.41
CA ILE A 23 -9.06 -8.66 4.10
C ILE A 23 -7.61 -8.58 3.61
N VAL A 24 -7.02 -9.74 3.31
CA VAL A 24 -5.64 -9.85 2.85
C VAL A 24 -5.61 -10.47 1.45
N SER A 25 -4.82 -9.90 0.53
CA SER A 25 -4.53 -10.50 -0.78
C SER A 25 -3.04 -10.58 -1.01
N PHE A 26 -2.60 -11.74 -1.46
CA PHE A 26 -1.24 -11.98 -1.93
C PHE A 26 -1.26 -12.33 -3.42
N LEU A 27 -0.68 -11.47 -4.24
CA LEU A 27 -0.64 -11.64 -5.69
C LEU A 27 0.73 -12.15 -6.12
N SER A 28 0.75 -13.27 -6.82
CA SER A 28 1.95 -13.88 -7.40
C SER A 28 1.65 -14.47 -8.79
N GLY A 29 2.67 -14.59 -9.65
CA GLY A 29 2.50 -15.18 -10.99
C GLY A 29 2.34 -14.16 -12.12
N LYS A 30 1.77 -14.60 -13.26
CA LYS A 30 1.60 -13.78 -14.48
C LYS A 30 0.13 -13.59 -14.78
N ASN A 31 -0.43 -12.49 -14.36
CA ASN A 31 -1.82 -12.12 -14.69
C ASN A 31 -1.90 -10.61 -14.91
N SER A 32 -2.68 -10.19 -15.90
CA SER A 32 -3.03 -8.77 -16.07
C SER A 32 -4.44 -8.58 -15.52
N VAL A 33 -4.56 -7.76 -14.50
CA VAL A 33 -5.86 -7.46 -13.88
C VAL A 33 -6.10 -5.97 -13.95
N GLN A 34 -7.15 -5.57 -14.64
CA GLN A 34 -7.69 -4.22 -14.57
C GLN A 34 -9.05 -4.32 -13.89
N LYS A 35 -9.16 -3.79 -12.67
CA LYS A 35 -10.41 -3.78 -11.93
C LYS A 35 -10.56 -2.51 -11.11
N ASN A 36 -11.78 -2.03 -11.07
CA ASN A 36 -12.20 -0.95 -10.19
C ASN A 36 -13.09 -1.54 -9.10
N TYR A 37 -12.84 -1.13 -7.87
CA TYR A 37 -13.61 -1.57 -6.71
C TYR A 37 -14.18 -0.36 -6.01
N SER A 38 -15.42 -0.49 -5.53
CA SER A 38 -16.03 0.45 -4.60
C SER A 38 -16.41 -0.30 -3.33
N ILE A 39 -16.01 0.24 -2.19
CA ILE A 39 -16.23 -0.34 -0.88
C ILE A 39 -16.91 0.73 -0.02
N HIS A 40 -18.02 0.39 0.58
CA HIS A 40 -18.70 1.22 1.56
C HIS A 40 -18.48 0.65 2.96
N VAL A 41 -17.98 1.46 3.89
CA VAL A 41 -17.76 1.08 5.28
C VAL A 41 -18.83 1.75 6.13
N GLU A 42 -19.74 0.94 6.68
CA GLU A 42 -20.87 1.41 7.45
C GLU A 42 -20.49 2.12 8.76
N GLU A 43 -21.46 2.80 9.35
CA GLU A 43 -21.29 3.54 10.61
C GLU A 43 -20.70 2.66 11.71
N GLY A 44 -19.61 3.14 12.32
CA GLY A 44 -18.92 2.47 13.43
C GLY A 44 -18.14 1.22 13.06
N LYS A 45 -17.97 0.90 11.74
CA LYS A 45 -17.25 -0.30 11.30
C LYS A 45 -15.80 -0.01 10.93
N GLU A 46 -14.99 -1.06 11.00
CA GLU A 46 -13.57 -1.02 10.70
C GLU A 46 -13.21 -1.96 9.55
N LEU A 47 -12.44 -1.46 8.58
CA LEU A 47 -11.85 -2.25 7.51
C LEU A 47 -10.32 -2.21 7.59
N GLU A 48 -9.67 -3.35 7.75
CA GLU A 48 -8.24 -3.51 7.51
C GLU A 48 -8.02 -4.23 6.18
N ARG A 49 -7.36 -3.56 5.22
CA ARG A 49 -7.09 -4.09 3.89
C ARG A 49 -5.59 -4.18 3.65
N THR A 50 -5.08 -5.41 3.46
CA THR A 50 -3.68 -5.65 3.12
C THR A 50 -3.57 -6.24 1.72
N ILE A 51 -2.72 -5.64 0.88
CA ILE A 51 -2.42 -6.09 -0.47
C ILE A 51 -0.90 -6.26 -0.58
N VAL A 52 -0.45 -7.47 -0.94
CA VAL A 52 0.94 -7.73 -1.28
C VAL A 52 0.98 -8.22 -2.73
N ASP A 53 1.57 -7.41 -3.61
CA ASP A 53 1.69 -7.74 -5.02
C ASP A 53 3.15 -7.92 -5.43
N PHE A 54 3.53 -9.17 -5.61
CA PHE A 54 4.81 -9.60 -6.13
C PHE A 54 4.64 -10.35 -7.47
N SER A 55 3.52 -10.11 -8.15
CA SER A 55 3.29 -10.66 -9.49
C SER A 55 4.25 -10.06 -10.53
N SER A 56 4.51 -10.78 -11.60
CA SER A 56 5.24 -10.29 -12.77
C SER A 56 4.26 -9.88 -13.88
N SER A 57 3.27 -9.06 -13.53
CA SER A 57 2.16 -8.69 -14.42
C SER A 57 2.01 -7.19 -14.50
N SER A 58 1.56 -6.70 -15.65
CA SER A 58 1.01 -5.35 -15.75
C SER A 58 -0.35 -5.31 -15.08
N PHE A 59 -0.56 -4.29 -14.27
CA PHE A 59 -1.69 -4.22 -13.37
C PHE A 59 -2.14 -2.77 -13.19
N SER A 60 -3.43 -2.52 -13.35
CA SER A 60 -4.06 -1.27 -13.00
C SER A 60 -5.29 -1.53 -12.14
N THR A 61 -5.34 -0.93 -10.98
CA THR A 61 -6.49 -1.05 -10.08
C THR A 61 -6.85 0.31 -9.49
N GLU A 62 -8.15 0.56 -9.38
CA GLU A 62 -8.70 1.68 -8.65
C GLU A 62 -9.61 1.15 -7.54
N ILE A 63 -9.34 1.58 -6.31
CA ILE A 63 -10.11 1.23 -5.12
C ILE A 63 -10.69 2.52 -4.57
N ASN A 64 -12.01 2.63 -4.56
CA ASN A 64 -12.75 3.74 -3.97
C ASN A 64 -13.37 3.26 -2.66
N ILE A 65 -13.14 3.97 -1.57
CA ILE A 65 -13.62 3.62 -0.23
C ILE A 65 -14.41 4.79 0.33
N ASP A 66 -15.67 4.54 0.67
CA ASP A 66 -16.57 5.51 1.28
C ASP A 66 -16.73 5.19 2.77
N LEU A 67 -16.52 6.19 3.63
CA LEU A 67 -16.54 6.06 5.08
C LEU A 67 -17.71 6.80 5.69
N GLU A 68 -18.56 6.07 6.42
CA GLU A 68 -19.64 6.64 7.21
C GLU A 68 -19.16 7.14 8.59
N LYS A 69 -20.09 7.61 9.40
CA LYS A 69 -19.80 8.15 10.74
C LYS A 69 -19.12 7.11 11.63
N ASP A 70 -18.10 7.55 12.40
CA ASP A 70 -17.33 6.71 13.33
C ASP A 70 -16.67 5.47 12.68
N SER A 71 -16.63 5.38 11.35
CA SER A 71 -16.00 4.26 10.66
C SER A 71 -14.51 4.47 10.42
N SER A 72 -13.78 3.39 10.20
CA SER A 72 -12.34 3.46 9.94
C SER A 72 -11.85 2.52 8.83
N VAL A 73 -10.82 2.97 8.10
CA VAL A 73 -10.10 2.11 7.17
C VAL A 73 -8.59 2.21 7.33
N LYS A 74 -7.93 1.06 7.30
CA LYS A 74 -6.48 0.96 7.19
C LYS A 74 -6.12 0.14 5.96
N VAL A 75 -5.49 0.79 4.97
CA VAL A 75 -4.99 0.11 3.78
C VAL A 75 -3.47 0.02 3.84
N SER A 76 -2.95 -1.20 3.66
CA SER A 76 -1.53 -1.49 3.59
C SER A 76 -1.22 -2.17 2.25
N LEU A 77 -0.42 -1.52 1.40
CA LEU A 77 -0.03 -2.04 0.09
C LEU A 77 1.49 -2.21 0.02
N GLY A 78 1.93 -3.42 -0.29
CA GLY A 78 3.32 -3.74 -0.65
C GLY A 78 3.41 -4.19 -2.11
N SER A 79 4.26 -3.57 -2.92
CA SER A 79 4.44 -3.95 -4.33
C SER A 79 5.90 -4.08 -4.69
N LEU A 80 6.23 -5.17 -5.39
CA LEU A 80 7.53 -5.40 -6.01
C LEU A 80 7.36 -5.43 -7.53
N LEU A 81 8.16 -4.60 -8.23
CA LEU A 81 8.29 -4.62 -9.68
C LEU A 81 9.74 -4.90 -10.04
N SER A 82 10.00 -6.00 -10.76
CA SER A 82 11.36 -6.44 -11.11
C SER A 82 11.63 -6.52 -12.61
N GLY A 83 10.62 -6.33 -13.45
CA GLY A 83 10.72 -6.40 -14.90
C GLY A 83 10.39 -5.09 -15.61
N LYS A 84 9.61 -5.18 -16.69
CA LYS A 84 9.16 -4.07 -17.54
C LYS A 84 7.66 -3.77 -17.38
N GLU A 85 7.03 -4.40 -16.40
CA GLU A 85 5.61 -4.30 -16.15
C GLU A 85 5.21 -2.87 -15.78
N GLU A 86 3.95 -2.56 -15.99
CA GLU A 86 3.31 -1.35 -15.52
C GLU A 86 2.34 -1.71 -14.38
N LYS A 87 2.58 -1.17 -13.19
CA LYS A 87 1.72 -1.37 -12.01
C LYS A 87 1.21 -0.04 -11.50
N ILE A 88 -0.11 0.17 -11.61
CA ILE A 88 -0.77 1.40 -11.19
C ILE A 88 -1.80 1.06 -10.11
N TYR A 89 -1.63 1.66 -8.94
CA TYR A 89 -2.57 1.55 -7.83
C TYR A 89 -3.13 2.93 -7.52
N LYS A 90 -4.43 3.09 -7.69
CA LYS A 90 -5.16 4.30 -7.31
C LYS A 90 -6.09 3.96 -6.14
N ILE A 91 -5.84 4.54 -4.98
CA ILE A 91 -6.64 4.32 -3.78
C ILE A 91 -7.23 5.65 -3.33
N ASN A 92 -8.55 5.77 -3.44
CA ASN A 92 -9.30 6.95 -3.03
C ASN A 92 -10.10 6.63 -1.77
N VAL A 93 -10.13 7.56 -0.82
CA VAL A 93 -10.95 7.46 0.38
C VAL A 93 -11.79 8.72 0.53
N THR A 94 -13.10 8.56 0.67
CA THR A 94 -14.02 9.66 0.91
C THR A 94 -14.65 9.53 2.29
N HIS A 95 -14.48 10.54 3.11
CA HIS A 95 -15.08 10.66 4.44
C HIS A 95 -16.40 11.40 4.33
N HIS A 96 -17.52 10.68 4.41
CA HIS A 96 -18.89 11.22 4.41
C HIS A 96 -19.38 11.50 5.82
N GLY A 97 -19.04 10.65 6.77
CA GLY A 97 -19.47 10.73 8.16
C GLY A 97 -18.50 11.45 9.08
N LYS A 98 -19.04 11.94 10.22
CA LYS A 98 -18.24 12.56 11.28
C LYS A 98 -17.34 11.53 11.96
N ALA A 99 -16.19 11.98 12.49
CA ALA A 99 -15.25 11.19 13.27
C ALA A 99 -14.74 9.92 12.55
N SER A 100 -14.82 9.88 11.22
CA SER A 100 -14.27 8.78 10.44
C SER A 100 -12.75 8.90 10.29
N SER A 101 -12.05 7.77 10.12
CA SER A 101 -10.60 7.79 10.04
C SER A 101 -10.05 6.92 8.91
N SER A 102 -8.98 7.38 8.26
CA SER A 102 -8.28 6.59 7.24
C SER A 102 -6.77 6.66 7.34
N LEU A 103 -6.13 5.51 7.12
CA LEU A 103 -4.68 5.38 7.01
C LEU A 103 -4.36 4.53 5.77
N VAL A 104 -3.73 5.15 4.76
CA VAL A 104 -3.29 4.46 3.54
C VAL A 104 -1.78 4.45 3.48
N LYS A 105 -1.16 3.28 3.62
CA LYS A 105 0.29 3.07 3.51
C LYS A 105 0.63 2.25 2.27
N ARG A 106 1.55 2.75 1.45
CA ARG A 106 1.98 2.11 0.20
C ARG A 106 3.50 2.05 0.15
N MET A 107 4.05 0.84 0.08
CA MET A 107 5.49 0.59 0.00
C MET A 107 5.80 -0.15 -1.29
N GLY A 108 6.72 0.36 -2.09
CA GLY A 108 7.12 -0.22 -3.36
C GLY A 108 8.62 -0.35 -3.52
N ILE A 109 9.01 -1.38 -4.26
CA ILE A 109 10.37 -1.52 -4.81
C ILE A 109 10.24 -1.65 -6.31
N ASN A 110 11.01 -0.85 -7.04
CA ASN A 110 11.17 -0.97 -8.45
C ASN A 110 12.65 -1.27 -8.77
N SER A 111 12.94 -2.54 -9.03
CA SER A 111 14.26 -3.03 -9.41
C SER A 111 14.42 -3.21 -10.93
N GLY A 112 13.32 -3.08 -11.67
CA GLY A 112 13.26 -3.22 -13.12
C GLY A 112 13.33 -1.89 -13.88
N SER A 113 12.87 -1.92 -15.13
CA SER A 113 12.72 -0.75 -16.02
C SER A 113 11.24 -0.37 -16.24
N GLY A 114 10.33 -1.07 -15.58
CA GLY A 114 8.89 -0.83 -15.65
C GLY A 114 8.42 0.39 -14.86
N HIS A 115 7.11 0.59 -14.82
CA HIS A 115 6.49 1.75 -14.20
C HIS A 115 5.65 1.34 -12.99
N LEU A 116 6.02 1.84 -11.80
CA LEU A 116 5.29 1.63 -10.56
C LEU A 116 4.69 2.94 -10.05
N SER A 117 3.35 3.02 -9.97
CA SER A 117 2.64 4.22 -9.56
C SER A 117 1.72 3.99 -8.35
N PHE A 118 1.83 4.86 -7.36
CA PHE A 118 0.93 4.97 -6.22
C PHE A 118 0.19 6.30 -6.27
N LEU A 119 -1.07 6.26 -6.69
CA LEU A 119 -1.94 7.42 -6.86
C LEU A 119 -3.08 7.36 -5.85
N GLY A 120 -3.76 8.47 -5.62
CA GLY A 120 -5.02 8.47 -4.88
C GLY A 120 -5.29 9.77 -4.12
N ALA A 121 -6.54 9.92 -3.75
CA ALA A 121 -7.05 11.09 -3.04
C ALA A 121 -7.72 10.69 -1.72
N SER A 122 -7.54 11.52 -0.68
CA SER A 122 -8.44 11.50 0.47
C SER A 122 -9.30 12.74 0.42
N THR A 123 -10.61 12.53 0.40
CA THR A 123 -11.61 13.59 0.41
C THR A 123 -12.32 13.62 1.76
N ILE A 124 -12.37 14.78 2.41
CA ILE A 124 -13.22 14.99 3.59
C ILE A 124 -14.29 15.98 3.17
N VAL A 125 -15.55 15.52 3.10
CA VAL A 125 -16.66 16.37 2.68
C VAL A 125 -17.08 17.34 3.78
N ASN A 126 -17.80 18.39 3.40
CA ASN A 126 -18.40 19.31 4.36
C ASN A 126 -19.35 18.58 5.31
N GLY A 127 -19.26 18.81 6.59
CA GLY A 127 -20.05 18.14 7.64
C GLY A 127 -19.37 16.91 8.27
N ALA A 128 -18.31 16.36 7.69
CA ALA A 128 -17.53 15.25 8.23
C ALA A 128 -16.54 15.69 9.33
N LYS A 129 -17.03 16.44 10.32
CA LYS A 129 -16.25 16.99 11.44
C LYS A 129 -15.57 15.90 12.27
N GLY A 130 -14.37 16.20 12.80
CA GLY A 130 -13.61 15.31 13.64
C GLY A 130 -12.92 14.18 12.87
N SER A 131 -13.06 14.11 11.55
CA SER A 131 -12.44 13.07 10.73
C SER A 131 -10.92 13.26 10.60
N SER A 132 -10.23 12.15 10.34
CA SER A 132 -8.79 12.16 10.17
C SER A 132 -8.35 11.29 8.99
N THR A 133 -7.39 11.78 8.20
CA THR A 133 -6.80 11.02 7.09
C THR A 133 -5.30 11.14 7.04
N ARG A 134 -4.62 10.04 6.74
CA ARG A 134 -3.18 10.02 6.47
C ARG A 134 -2.86 9.12 5.29
N GLN A 135 -2.13 9.66 4.32
CA GLN A 135 -1.61 8.90 3.19
C GLN A 135 -0.08 8.89 3.22
N GLU A 136 0.52 7.71 3.12
CA GLU A 136 1.96 7.54 3.00
C GLU A 136 2.26 6.68 1.76
N GLY A 137 3.19 7.14 0.93
CA GLY A 137 3.67 6.39 -0.22
C GLY A 137 5.18 6.48 -0.32
N ARG A 138 5.83 5.33 -0.48
CA ARG A 138 7.27 5.25 -0.73
C ARG A 138 7.57 4.24 -1.81
N ILE A 139 8.37 4.64 -2.80
CA ILE A 139 8.94 3.71 -3.77
C ILE A 139 10.46 3.84 -3.76
N THR A 140 11.13 2.72 -3.54
CA THR A 140 12.59 2.65 -3.62
C THR A 140 12.99 2.12 -5.01
N ASN A 141 13.68 2.96 -5.78
CA ASN A 141 14.22 2.60 -7.09
C ASN A 141 15.60 1.96 -6.92
N LEU A 142 15.75 0.73 -7.39
CA LEU A 142 17.02 0.00 -7.37
C LEU A 142 17.72 0.02 -8.73
N SER A 143 16.97 0.28 -9.80
CA SER A 143 17.46 0.44 -11.17
C SER A 143 17.49 1.93 -11.56
N LYS A 144 18.46 2.32 -12.38
CA LYS A 144 18.51 3.65 -13.00
C LYS A 144 17.43 3.85 -14.07
N GLU A 145 16.89 2.77 -14.59
CA GLU A 145 15.83 2.77 -15.61
C GLU A 145 14.43 2.72 -14.98
N ALA A 146 14.34 2.56 -13.66
CA ALA A 146 13.07 2.49 -12.94
C ALA A 146 12.27 3.78 -13.11
N LYS A 147 10.99 3.63 -13.47
CA LYS A 147 10.03 4.73 -13.54
C LYS A 147 9.05 4.58 -12.39
N SER A 148 8.97 5.57 -11.53
CA SER A 148 8.13 5.47 -10.34
C SER A 148 7.47 6.79 -10.00
N GLU A 149 6.22 6.73 -9.55
CA GLU A 149 5.42 7.88 -9.16
C GLU A 149 4.69 7.62 -7.84
N VAL A 150 4.68 8.62 -6.97
CA VAL A 150 3.83 8.67 -5.78
C VAL A 150 3.12 10.01 -5.76
N SER A 151 1.80 10.00 -5.98
CA SER A 151 0.99 11.22 -6.11
C SER A 151 -0.24 11.18 -5.21
N PRO A 152 -0.10 11.47 -3.91
CA PRO A 152 -1.22 11.60 -2.99
C PRO A 152 -1.87 12.98 -3.11
N SER A 153 -3.20 13.04 -2.99
CA SER A 153 -3.97 14.29 -2.97
C SER A 153 -4.85 14.37 -1.73
N LEU A 154 -5.05 15.59 -1.21
CA LEU A 154 -5.98 15.87 -0.13
C LEU A 154 -7.01 16.91 -0.60
N LEU A 155 -8.29 16.52 -0.58
CA LEU A 155 -9.43 17.35 -0.95
C LEU A 155 -10.28 17.64 0.29
N ILE A 156 -9.89 18.66 1.06
CA ILE A 156 -10.46 18.93 2.37
C ILE A 156 -11.49 20.06 2.27
N LYS A 157 -12.75 19.72 2.58
CA LYS A 157 -13.89 20.67 2.57
C LYS A 157 -14.48 20.91 3.96
N GLU A 158 -13.80 20.46 5.02
CA GLU A 158 -14.19 20.65 6.42
C GLU A 158 -12.99 21.19 7.23
N ASN A 159 -13.25 22.09 8.17
CA ASN A 159 -12.19 22.76 8.92
C ASN A 159 -11.74 22.01 10.18
N ASP A 160 -12.66 21.31 10.82
CA ASP A 160 -12.39 20.57 12.07
C ASP A 160 -11.96 19.12 11.76
N VAL A 161 -10.76 18.98 11.19
CA VAL A 161 -10.21 17.68 10.75
C VAL A 161 -8.68 17.62 10.87
N LYS A 162 -8.13 16.40 10.77
CA LYS A 162 -6.69 16.17 10.67
C LYS A 162 -6.39 15.49 9.34
N ALA A 163 -5.58 16.11 8.50
CA ALA A 163 -5.21 15.56 7.21
C ALA A 163 -3.70 15.70 6.97
N SER A 164 -3.06 14.63 6.53
CA SER A 164 -1.64 14.64 6.18
C SER A 164 -1.32 13.64 5.08
N HIS A 165 -0.28 13.95 4.30
CA HIS A 165 0.29 12.99 3.37
C HIS A 165 1.82 13.06 3.34
N GLY A 166 2.46 11.99 2.90
CA GLY A 166 3.88 11.89 2.63
C GLY A 166 4.14 11.09 1.37
N ALA A 167 5.01 11.61 0.51
CA ALA A 167 5.43 10.93 -0.73
C ALA A 167 6.95 10.91 -0.83
N THR A 168 7.51 9.75 -1.17
CA THR A 168 8.94 9.58 -1.36
C THR A 168 9.18 8.64 -2.55
N VAL A 169 9.98 9.10 -3.52
CA VAL A 169 10.48 8.27 -4.61
C VAL A 169 11.99 8.49 -4.71
N GLY A 170 12.76 7.43 -4.77
CA GLY A 170 14.22 7.54 -4.91
C GLY A 170 14.97 6.26 -4.56
N ALA A 171 16.28 6.33 -4.59
CA ALA A 171 17.16 5.26 -4.12
C ALA A 171 17.18 5.19 -2.58
N TYR A 172 17.94 4.25 -2.02
CA TYR A 172 18.21 4.23 -0.58
C TYR A 172 18.88 5.53 -0.12
N ASP A 173 18.50 6.00 1.07
CA ASP A 173 19.15 7.15 1.69
C ASP A 173 20.64 6.81 2.00
N PRO A 174 21.59 7.57 1.41
CA PRO A 174 23.02 7.33 1.64
C PRO A 174 23.42 7.46 3.09
N LYS A 175 22.77 8.32 3.87
CA LYS A 175 23.08 8.49 5.31
C LYS A 175 22.61 7.28 6.10
N GLN A 176 21.45 6.73 5.79
CA GLN A 176 20.94 5.52 6.41
C GLN A 176 21.84 4.32 6.08
N LEU A 177 22.25 4.16 4.82
CA LEU A 177 23.19 3.13 4.41
C LEU A 177 24.54 3.28 5.11
N PHE A 178 25.09 4.48 5.17
CA PHE A 178 26.34 4.75 5.87
C PHE A 178 26.26 4.37 7.35
N TYR A 179 25.18 4.77 8.04
CA TYR A 179 24.96 4.45 9.45
C TYR A 179 24.93 2.94 9.72
N ILE A 180 24.18 2.21 8.90
CA ILE A 180 24.06 0.75 9.06
C ILE A 180 25.41 0.04 8.76
N ARG A 181 26.10 0.48 7.70
CA ARG A 181 27.43 -0.06 7.34
C ARG A 181 28.49 0.25 8.38
N SER A 182 28.42 1.38 9.06
CA SER A 182 29.34 1.70 10.16
C SER A 182 29.19 0.76 11.38
N ARG A 183 28.10 -0.02 11.42
CA ARG A 183 27.86 -1.08 12.40
C ARG A 183 28.34 -2.45 11.96
N GLY A 184 29.09 -2.54 10.86
CA GLY A 184 29.73 -3.77 10.38
C GLY A 184 28.99 -4.54 9.31
N LEU A 185 27.82 -4.04 8.82
CA LEU A 185 27.09 -4.71 7.75
C LEU A 185 27.68 -4.34 6.37
N SER A 186 27.71 -5.31 5.47
CA SER A 186 28.00 -5.09 4.06
C SER A 186 26.92 -4.17 3.40
N LEU A 187 27.21 -3.67 2.22
CA LEU A 187 26.22 -2.84 1.48
C LEU A 187 24.94 -3.62 1.18
N GLU A 188 25.07 -4.89 0.82
CA GLU A 188 23.95 -5.78 0.51
C GLU A 188 23.08 -6.07 1.74
N GLU A 189 23.73 -6.42 2.87
CA GLU A 189 23.01 -6.62 4.13
C GLU A 189 22.30 -5.36 4.60
N ALA A 190 22.92 -4.19 4.45
CA ALA A 190 22.30 -2.91 4.79
C ALA A 190 21.05 -2.64 3.93
N LYS A 191 21.14 -2.86 2.61
CA LYS A 191 19.99 -2.72 1.71
C LYS A 191 18.85 -3.68 2.07
N LYS A 192 19.18 -4.97 2.32
CA LYS A 192 18.20 -5.97 2.76
C LYS A 192 17.51 -5.57 4.06
N LEU A 193 18.28 -5.13 5.04
CA LEU A 193 17.74 -4.71 6.34
C LEU A 193 16.77 -3.53 6.19
N ILE A 194 17.12 -2.51 5.40
CA ILE A 194 16.25 -1.36 5.13
C ILE A 194 14.97 -1.81 4.43
N THR A 195 15.11 -2.64 3.40
CA THR A 195 13.99 -3.16 2.62
C THR A 195 13.02 -3.93 3.49
N PHE A 196 13.53 -4.88 4.29
CA PHE A 196 12.68 -5.64 5.20
C PHE A 196 12.00 -4.76 6.24
N GLY A 197 12.71 -3.77 6.80
CA GLY A 197 12.12 -2.83 7.74
C GLY A 197 10.94 -2.03 7.14
N TYR A 198 11.00 -1.69 5.85
CA TYR A 198 9.88 -1.01 5.19
C TYR A 198 8.69 -1.94 4.92
N PHE A 199 8.94 -3.20 4.61
CA PHE A 199 7.89 -4.17 4.29
C PHE A 199 7.36 -4.95 5.48
N GLU A 200 8.11 -5.04 6.58
CA GLU A 200 7.75 -5.84 7.76
C GLU A 200 6.31 -5.60 8.27
N PRO A 201 5.82 -4.34 8.44
CA PRO A 201 4.46 -4.12 8.90
C PRO A 201 3.38 -4.67 7.97
N ILE A 202 3.70 -4.75 6.66
CA ILE A 202 2.80 -5.28 5.64
C ILE A 202 2.86 -6.81 5.63
N LEU A 203 4.07 -7.37 5.76
CA LEU A 203 4.27 -8.82 5.77
C LEU A 203 3.66 -9.48 7.01
N VAL A 204 3.78 -8.85 8.17
CA VAL A 204 3.14 -9.34 9.41
C VAL A 204 1.62 -9.42 9.26
N ALA A 205 1.02 -8.49 8.51
CA ALA A 205 -0.43 -8.50 8.27
C ALA A 205 -0.89 -9.67 7.38
N LEU A 206 0.01 -10.38 6.66
CA LEU A 206 -0.35 -11.58 5.90
C LEU A 206 -0.82 -12.74 6.79
N LYS A 207 -0.34 -12.84 8.04
CA LYS A 207 -0.70 -13.88 9.02
C LYS A 207 -0.53 -15.32 8.52
N ASP A 208 0.26 -15.53 7.47
CA ASP A 208 0.57 -16.84 6.87
C ASP A 208 2.07 -16.96 6.62
N GLU A 209 2.72 -17.87 7.34
CA GLU A 209 4.18 -18.02 7.32
C GLU A 209 4.72 -18.35 5.93
N LYS A 210 4.02 -19.17 5.15
CA LYS A 210 4.44 -19.56 3.80
C LYS A 210 4.55 -18.35 2.87
N HIS A 211 3.54 -17.47 2.87
CA HIS A 211 3.55 -16.27 2.04
C HIS A 211 4.51 -15.21 2.57
N ILE A 212 4.71 -15.13 3.88
CA ILE A 212 5.72 -14.27 4.50
C ILE A 212 7.12 -14.70 4.06
N GLU A 213 7.44 -16.00 4.09
CA GLU A 213 8.74 -16.51 3.63
C GLU A 213 8.96 -16.32 2.13
N GLU A 214 7.93 -16.58 1.30
CA GLU A 214 7.99 -16.31 -0.13
C GLU A 214 8.28 -14.82 -0.40
N ALA A 215 7.57 -13.93 0.29
CA ALA A 215 7.78 -12.50 0.16
C ALA A 215 9.19 -12.07 0.58
N LYS A 216 9.68 -12.56 1.73
CA LYS A 216 11.05 -12.31 2.20
C LYS A 216 12.10 -12.79 1.20
N LYS A 217 11.92 -13.98 0.64
CA LYS A 217 12.81 -14.52 -0.37
C LYS A 217 12.89 -13.60 -1.59
N ARG A 218 11.75 -13.22 -2.17
CA ARG A 218 11.69 -12.33 -3.34
C ARG A 218 12.27 -10.94 -3.07
N LEU A 219 12.00 -10.36 -1.91
CA LEU A 219 12.59 -9.09 -1.49
C LEU A 219 14.12 -9.21 -1.34
N GLY A 220 14.60 -10.34 -0.82
CA GLY A 220 16.02 -10.61 -0.71
C GLY A 220 16.74 -10.75 -2.06
N GLU A 221 16.10 -11.35 -3.05
CA GLU A 221 16.65 -11.56 -4.40
C GLU A 221 16.85 -10.24 -5.18
N VAL A 222 15.98 -9.25 -5.00
CA VAL A 222 16.06 -7.97 -5.74
C VAL A 222 16.96 -6.94 -5.06
N THR A 223 17.42 -7.17 -3.86
CA THR A 223 18.31 -6.27 -3.11
C THR A 223 19.80 -6.66 -3.23
N LEU A 224 20.09 -7.71 -3.97
CA LEU A 224 21.46 -8.11 -4.34
C LEU A 224 21.91 -7.31 -5.56
#